data_64e1076773496bb192f9280dca0101cd
#
_entry.id   64e1076773496bb192f9280dca0101cd
#
_cell.length_a   1.000
_cell.length_b   1.000
_cell.length_c   1.000
_cell.angle_alpha   90.00
_cell.angle_beta   90.00
_cell.angle_gamma   90.00
#
_symmetry.space_group_name_H-M   'P 1'
#
loop_
_entity.id
_entity.type
_entity.pdbx_description
1 polymer ?
#
loop_
_entity_poly.entity_id
_entity_poly.type
_entity_poly.pdbx_seq_one_letter_code
_entity_poly.pdbx_strand_id
1 'polypeptide(L)'
;EGRWEKVISQVKKGDYVFIQFGHNDEKTDSARHTDPGTTFDDNLRRFVNETRAKGGIPVLFNSIVRRNFVQPKDASIAKDARQTPGEQELPKEGSVLFDTHGAYLDSPRNVAKEMGVVFIDMNKITHDLVQGLGPVESKKLYMFVEPGKIPAFPKGREDNTHLNIYGAR
;
A
#
# COMPACT_ATOMS: atom_id res chain seq x y z
N GLU A 1 6.09 8.30 -16.10
CA GLU A 1 6.82 7.13 -16.61
C GLU A 1 6.06 6.37 -17.72
N GLY A 2 4.86 6.79 -18.13
CA GLY A 2 4.09 6.19 -19.25
C GLY A 2 3.64 4.74 -19.03
N ARG A 3 3.67 4.25 -17.78
CA ARG A 3 3.31 2.83 -17.51
C ARG A 3 1.82 2.58 -17.64
N TRP A 4 1.02 3.56 -17.26
CA TRP A 4 -0.44 3.43 -17.35
C TRP A 4 -0.90 3.34 -18.81
N GLU A 5 -0.37 4.18 -19.68
CA GLU A 5 -0.66 4.16 -21.12
C GLU A 5 -0.35 2.79 -21.72
N LYS A 6 0.75 2.18 -21.29
CA LYS A 6 1.12 0.83 -21.74
C LYS A 6 0.15 -0.24 -21.22
N VAL A 7 -0.30 -0.13 -19.96
CA VAL A 7 -1.29 -1.07 -19.40
C VAL A 7 -2.62 -0.92 -20.14
N ILE A 8 -3.16 0.31 -20.21
CA ILE A 8 -4.49 0.56 -20.79
C ILE A 8 -4.56 0.24 -22.27
N SER A 9 -3.43 0.31 -23.01
CA SER A 9 -3.38 -0.09 -24.42
C SER A 9 -3.61 -1.59 -24.62
N GLN A 10 -3.41 -2.41 -23.61
CA GLN A 10 -3.56 -3.87 -23.66
C GLN A 10 -4.90 -4.36 -23.10
N VAL A 11 -5.64 -3.52 -22.40
CA VAL A 11 -6.94 -3.87 -21.82
C VAL A 11 -7.97 -4.16 -22.90
N LYS A 12 -8.69 -5.26 -22.75
CA LYS A 12 -9.77 -5.73 -23.62
C LYS A 12 -11.09 -5.72 -22.89
N LYS A 13 -12.17 -5.78 -23.64
CA LYS A 13 -13.53 -5.89 -23.07
C LYS A 13 -13.62 -7.14 -22.19
N GLY A 14 -14.08 -6.92 -20.95
CA GLY A 14 -14.27 -7.96 -19.94
C GLY A 14 -13.05 -8.20 -19.03
N ASP A 15 -11.89 -7.59 -19.30
CA ASP A 15 -10.74 -7.69 -18.41
C ASP A 15 -11.01 -6.97 -17.09
N TYR A 16 -10.59 -7.58 -15.98
CA TYR A 16 -10.55 -6.91 -14.68
C TYR A 16 -9.25 -6.12 -14.55
N VAL A 17 -9.36 -4.85 -14.18
CA VAL A 17 -8.20 -3.98 -13.92
C VAL A 17 -8.16 -3.64 -12.44
N PHE A 18 -7.19 -4.19 -11.72
CA PHE A 18 -6.97 -3.98 -10.31
C PHE A 18 -6.09 -2.74 -10.11
N ILE A 19 -6.63 -1.75 -9.42
CA ILE A 19 -6.02 -0.42 -9.27
C ILE A 19 -5.72 -0.17 -7.80
N GLN A 20 -4.44 -0.18 -7.43
CA GLN A 20 -3.96 0.10 -6.08
C GLN A 20 -2.85 1.15 -6.14
N PHE A 21 -3.07 2.29 -5.48
CA PHE A 21 -2.11 3.38 -5.31
C PHE A 21 -2.21 3.94 -3.88
N GLY A 22 -1.31 4.86 -3.53
CA GLY A 22 -1.29 5.54 -2.23
C GLY A 22 0.08 5.55 -1.56
N HIS A 23 0.82 4.42 -1.57
CA HIS A 23 2.14 4.32 -0.93
C HIS A 23 3.16 5.38 -1.37
N ASN A 24 3.13 5.78 -2.63
CA ASN A 24 4.06 6.78 -3.16
C ASN A 24 3.42 8.16 -3.22
N ASP A 25 2.11 8.21 -3.31
CA ASP A 25 1.34 9.45 -3.42
C ASP A 25 1.44 10.30 -2.15
N GLU A 26 1.61 9.68 -0.98
CA GLU A 26 1.80 10.36 0.30
C GLU A 26 3.20 10.97 0.50
N LYS A 27 4.16 10.66 -0.38
CA LYS A 27 5.52 11.20 -0.29
C LYS A 27 5.53 12.67 -0.67
N THR A 28 6.35 13.45 0.02
CA THR A 28 6.43 14.90 -0.15
C THR A 28 7.16 15.37 -1.41
N ASP A 29 7.79 14.44 -2.17
CA ASP A 29 8.45 14.82 -3.42
C ASP A 29 7.41 15.12 -4.51
N SER A 30 7.57 16.26 -5.17
CA SER A 30 6.64 16.78 -6.18
C SER A 30 6.41 15.89 -7.40
N ALA A 31 7.31 14.92 -7.64
CA ALA A 31 7.20 14.01 -8.78
C ALA A 31 6.17 12.89 -8.54
N ARG A 32 5.82 12.62 -7.28
CA ARG A 32 4.94 11.51 -6.90
C ARG A 32 3.75 11.94 -6.06
N HIS A 33 3.87 13.07 -5.37
CA HIS A 33 2.85 13.54 -4.45
C HIS A 33 1.54 13.87 -5.14
N THR A 34 0.45 13.39 -4.55
CA THR A 34 -0.91 13.79 -4.90
C THR A 34 -1.73 13.89 -3.61
N ASP A 35 -2.75 14.75 -3.58
CA ASP A 35 -3.53 15.03 -2.37
C ASP A 35 -4.84 14.26 -2.36
N PRO A 36 -5.18 13.55 -1.25
CA PRO A 36 -6.48 12.93 -1.04
C PRO A 36 -7.61 13.96 -1.10
N GLY A 37 -8.72 13.56 -1.70
CA GLY A 37 -9.88 14.43 -1.92
C GLY A 37 -9.77 15.35 -3.15
N THR A 38 -8.59 15.46 -3.77
CA THR A 38 -8.34 16.26 -4.96
C THR A 38 -7.56 15.49 -6.02
N THR A 39 -6.26 15.76 -6.19
CA THR A 39 -5.45 15.19 -7.28
C THR A 39 -5.29 13.68 -7.22
N PHE A 40 -5.25 13.07 -6.03
CA PHE A 40 -5.24 11.62 -5.89
C PHE A 40 -6.56 11.00 -6.37
N ASP A 41 -7.69 11.55 -5.92
CA ASP A 41 -9.02 11.09 -6.30
C ASP A 41 -9.27 11.28 -7.80
N ASP A 42 -8.84 12.41 -8.38
CA ASP A 42 -8.95 12.68 -9.82
C ASP A 42 -8.17 11.66 -10.67
N ASN A 43 -6.99 11.26 -10.21
CA ASN A 43 -6.24 10.19 -10.85
C ASN A 43 -6.98 8.84 -10.78
N LEU A 44 -7.59 8.50 -9.63
CA LEU A 44 -8.39 7.28 -9.51
C LEU A 44 -9.60 7.31 -10.43
N ARG A 45 -10.34 8.44 -10.50
CA ARG A 45 -11.47 8.62 -11.45
C ARG A 45 -11.01 8.44 -12.89
N ARG A 46 -9.86 9.01 -13.25
CA ARG A 46 -9.28 8.85 -14.59
C ARG A 46 -9.02 7.37 -14.91
N PHE A 47 -8.36 6.63 -14.02
CA PHE A 47 -8.08 5.20 -14.22
C PHE A 47 -9.35 4.38 -14.38
N VAL A 48 -10.39 4.66 -13.60
CA VAL A 48 -11.70 4.02 -13.72
C VAL A 48 -12.33 4.30 -15.10
N ASN A 49 -12.36 5.57 -15.51
CA ASN A 49 -12.98 5.99 -16.76
C ASN A 49 -12.25 5.40 -17.99
N GLU A 50 -10.93 5.45 -18.00
CA GLU A 50 -10.13 4.91 -19.09
C GLU A 50 -10.25 3.38 -19.19
N THR A 51 -10.34 2.68 -18.04
CA THR A 51 -10.62 1.24 -18.01
C THR A 51 -11.98 0.93 -18.63
N ARG A 52 -13.03 1.66 -18.21
CA ARG A 52 -14.39 1.49 -18.75
C ARG A 52 -14.46 1.79 -20.25
N ALA A 53 -13.74 2.82 -20.71
CA ALA A 53 -13.69 3.17 -22.13
C ALA A 53 -13.12 2.04 -23.01
N LYS A 54 -12.30 1.14 -22.45
CA LYS A 54 -11.82 -0.09 -23.09
C LYS A 54 -12.77 -1.29 -22.90
N GLY A 55 -13.88 -1.11 -22.19
CA GLY A 55 -14.79 -2.20 -21.83
C GLY A 55 -14.25 -3.10 -20.71
N GLY A 56 -13.21 -2.67 -20.01
CA GLY A 56 -12.67 -3.34 -18.82
C GLY A 56 -13.50 -3.05 -17.57
N ILE A 57 -13.29 -3.85 -16.55
CA ILE A 57 -13.99 -3.80 -15.25
C ILE A 57 -12.98 -3.31 -14.20
N PRO A 58 -13.06 -2.03 -13.77
CA PRO A 58 -12.15 -1.52 -12.74
C PRO A 58 -12.53 -2.03 -11.35
N VAL A 59 -11.52 -2.34 -10.54
CA VAL A 59 -11.64 -2.68 -9.13
C VAL A 59 -10.63 -1.82 -8.36
N LEU A 60 -11.10 -1.02 -7.41
CA LEU A 60 -10.25 -0.17 -6.59
C LEU A 60 -9.86 -0.86 -5.29
N PHE A 61 -8.62 -0.63 -4.90
CA PHE A 61 -8.05 -1.09 -3.63
C PHE A 61 -7.41 0.09 -2.92
N ASN A 62 -7.44 0.10 -1.59
CA ASN A 62 -6.53 0.92 -0.82
C ASN A 62 -5.18 0.21 -0.60
N SER A 63 -4.21 0.94 -0.04
CA SER A 63 -2.86 0.42 0.19
C SER A 63 -2.85 -0.68 1.25
N ILE A 64 -2.07 -1.73 1.03
CA ILE A 64 -1.75 -2.71 2.08
C ILE A 64 -1.06 -2.02 3.25
N VAL A 65 -1.19 -2.59 4.45
CA VAL A 65 -0.56 -2.03 5.65
C VAL A 65 0.98 -2.14 5.55
N ARG A 66 1.67 -1.13 6.09
CA ARG A 66 3.10 -1.24 6.40
C ARG A 66 3.29 -1.94 7.74
N ARG A 67 4.35 -2.72 7.87
CA ARG A 67 4.69 -3.40 9.12
C ARG A 67 5.31 -2.41 10.11
N ASN A 68 4.50 -1.47 10.59
CA ASN A 68 4.90 -0.41 11.51
C ASN A 68 4.30 -0.65 12.89
N PHE A 69 4.98 -1.45 13.72
CA PHE A 69 4.56 -1.74 15.09
C PHE A 69 5.08 -0.67 16.05
N VAL A 70 4.20 -0.17 16.90
CA VAL A 70 4.52 0.83 17.92
C VAL A 70 3.99 0.38 19.30
N GLN A 71 4.53 0.92 20.39
CA GLN A 71 3.93 0.72 21.69
C GLN A 71 2.60 1.48 21.77
N PRO A 72 1.55 0.96 22.44
CA PRO A 72 0.24 1.60 22.51
C PRO A 72 0.27 3.05 22.98
N LYS A 73 1.16 3.38 23.92
CA LYS A 73 1.37 4.75 24.42
C LYS A 73 1.89 5.72 23.36
N ASP A 74 2.57 5.20 22.34
CA ASP A 74 3.22 5.99 21.30
C ASP A 74 2.34 6.10 20.03
N ALA A 75 1.25 5.33 19.97
CA ALA A 75 0.35 5.31 18.81
C ALA A 75 -0.32 6.67 18.54
N SER A 76 -0.54 7.49 19.57
CA SER A 76 -1.07 8.84 19.41
C SER A 76 -0.04 9.85 18.87
N ILE A 77 1.25 9.56 19.08
CA ILE A 77 2.38 10.42 18.68
C ILE A 77 2.85 10.01 17.26
N ALA A 78 2.65 8.77 16.87
CA ALA A 78 3.11 8.21 15.62
C ALA A 78 2.42 8.78 14.36
N LYS A 79 1.46 9.69 14.49
CA LYS A 79 0.75 10.31 13.34
C LYS A 79 1.67 10.98 12.34
N ASP A 80 2.88 11.38 12.75
CA ASP A 80 3.89 12.01 11.88
C ASP A 80 5.10 11.11 11.59
N ALA A 81 5.13 9.89 12.09
CA ALA A 81 6.21 8.94 11.82
C ALA A 81 6.10 8.38 10.39
N ARG A 82 6.17 9.27 9.41
CA ARG A 82 6.44 8.90 8.01
C ARG A 82 7.83 8.31 7.98
N GLN A 83 7.88 6.99 8.14
CA GLN A 83 9.02 6.14 7.80
C GLN A 83 10.38 6.80 7.80
N THR A 84 11.04 6.73 8.89
CA THR A 84 12.49 6.67 8.87
C THR A 84 12.86 5.19 8.72
N PRO A 85 13.51 4.77 7.62
CA PRO A 85 14.21 3.51 7.61
C PRO A 85 15.41 3.71 8.53
N GLY A 86 15.36 3.22 9.73
CA GLY A 86 16.47 3.33 10.66
C GLY A 86 15.97 2.98 12.06
N GLU A 87 16.55 1.92 12.62
CA GLU A 87 16.57 1.60 14.05
C GLU A 87 15.23 1.75 14.78
N GLN A 88 14.21 1.07 14.30
CA GLN A 88 13.10 0.73 15.17
C GLN A 88 13.65 -0.25 16.20
N GLU A 89 13.61 0.12 17.47
CA GLU A 89 13.75 -0.84 18.56
C GLU A 89 12.88 -2.05 18.21
N LEU A 90 13.41 -3.26 18.42
CA LEU A 90 12.64 -4.48 18.17
C LEU A 90 11.29 -4.35 18.86
N PRO A 91 10.17 -4.54 18.12
CA PRO A 91 8.85 -4.39 18.70
C PRO A 91 8.70 -5.31 19.91
N LYS A 92 8.33 -4.74 21.04
CA LYS A 92 8.12 -5.46 22.29
C LYS A 92 6.76 -6.15 22.26
N GLU A 93 6.59 -7.14 23.13
CA GLU A 93 5.29 -7.77 23.34
C GLU A 93 4.21 -6.70 23.64
N GLY A 94 3.01 -6.86 23.10
CA GLY A 94 1.94 -5.88 23.22
C GLY A 94 1.99 -4.70 22.24
N SER A 95 2.95 -4.68 21.30
CA SER A 95 2.98 -3.67 20.22
C SER A 95 1.73 -3.76 19.34
N VAL A 96 1.23 -2.61 18.93
CA VAL A 96 0.11 -2.48 17.99
C VAL A 96 0.61 -1.99 16.64
N LEU A 97 -0.03 -2.48 15.59
CA LEU A 97 0.26 -2.05 14.24
C LEU A 97 -0.38 -0.67 14.00
N PHE A 98 0.41 0.27 13.56
CA PHE A 98 -0.02 1.63 13.28
C PHE A 98 0.00 1.90 11.77
N ASP A 99 -1.14 2.27 11.20
CA ASP A 99 -1.22 2.64 9.79
C ASP A 99 -0.78 4.08 9.55
N THR A 100 0.03 4.28 8.52
CA THR A 100 0.65 5.58 8.19
C THR A 100 0.04 6.27 6.98
N HIS A 101 -0.96 5.66 6.30
CA HIS A 101 -1.49 6.18 5.04
C HIS A 101 -2.53 7.30 5.22
N GLY A 102 -3.15 7.41 6.40
CA GLY A 102 -4.14 8.45 6.66
C GLY A 102 -5.28 8.48 5.63
N ALA A 103 -5.61 9.66 5.12
CA ALA A 103 -6.71 9.88 4.19
C ALA A 103 -6.56 9.15 2.83
N TYR A 104 -5.36 8.69 2.47
CA TYR A 104 -5.17 7.88 1.27
C TYR A 104 -5.88 6.53 1.32
N LEU A 105 -6.29 6.05 2.50
CA LEU A 105 -7.10 4.84 2.63
C LEU A 105 -8.57 5.07 2.26
N ASP A 106 -9.08 6.28 2.51
CA ASP A 106 -10.48 6.61 2.28
C ASP A 106 -10.76 7.00 0.84
N SER A 107 -9.83 7.66 0.16
CA SER A 107 -9.99 8.12 -1.22
C SER A 107 -10.42 7.01 -2.18
N PRO A 108 -9.78 5.82 -2.25
CA PRO A 108 -10.23 4.75 -3.15
C PRO A 108 -11.62 4.24 -2.83
N ARG A 109 -11.99 4.18 -1.54
CA ARG A 109 -13.34 3.79 -1.10
C ARG A 109 -14.38 4.81 -1.55
N ASN A 110 -14.10 6.11 -1.35
CA ASN A 110 -14.99 7.20 -1.70
C ASN A 110 -15.21 7.29 -3.22
N VAL A 111 -14.12 7.22 -4.00
CA VAL A 111 -14.19 7.21 -5.47
C VAL A 111 -14.92 5.97 -5.99
N ALA A 112 -14.68 4.81 -5.39
CA ALA A 112 -15.39 3.58 -5.77
C ALA A 112 -16.91 3.72 -5.55
N LYS A 113 -17.31 4.26 -4.41
CA LYS A 113 -18.72 4.53 -4.09
C LYS A 113 -19.33 5.54 -5.07
N GLU A 114 -18.63 6.64 -5.34
CA GLU A 114 -19.06 7.69 -6.26
C GLU A 114 -19.26 7.15 -7.68
N MET A 115 -18.31 6.35 -8.15
CA MET A 115 -18.31 5.85 -9.53
C MET A 115 -19.04 4.51 -9.71
N GLY A 116 -19.55 3.90 -8.64
CA GLY A 116 -20.23 2.61 -8.69
C GLY A 116 -19.31 1.49 -9.17
N VAL A 117 -18.09 1.41 -8.65
CA VAL A 117 -17.12 0.32 -8.90
C VAL A 117 -16.86 -0.49 -7.65
N VAL A 118 -16.36 -1.70 -7.83
CA VAL A 118 -16.00 -2.57 -6.70
C VAL A 118 -14.82 -1.96 -5.94
N PHE A 119 -14.91 -1.96 -4.62
CA PHE A 119 -13.83 -1.62 -3.71
C PHE A 119 -13.48 -2.81 -2.82
N ILE A 120 -12.19 -3.08 -2.66
CA ILE A 120 -11.68 -4.09 -1.73
C ILE A 120 -10.74 -3.40 -0.73
N ASP A 121 -11.09 -3.51 0.55
CA ASP A 121 -10.31 -2.92 1.65
C ASP A 121 -9.09 -3.78 1.98
N MET A 122 -8.06 -3.67 1.13
CA MET A 122 -6.80 -4.40 1.32
C MET A 122 -6.05 -3.96 2.56
N ASN A 123 -6.20 -2.70 2.96
CA ASN A 123 -5.59 -2.22 4.20
C ASN A 123 -6.13 -3.00 5.39
N LYS A 124 -7.46 -3.05 5.54
CA LYS A 124 -8.08 -3.79 6.65
C LYS A 124 -7.69 -5.26 6.64
N ILE A 125 -7.75 -5.92 5.48
CA ILE A 125 -7.42 -7.36 5.36
C ILE A 125 -5.96 -7.61 5.79
N THR A 126 -5.03 -6.81 5.28
CA THR A 126 -3.61 -6.98 5.58
C THR A 126 -3.25 -6.50 6.99
N HIS A 127 -3.94 -5.47 7.50
CA HIS A 127 -3.78 -5.02 8.89
C HIS A 127 -4.16 -6.13 9.86
N ASP A 128 -5.33 -6.74 9.70
CA ASP A 128 -5.80 -7.80 10.59
C ASP A 128 -4.85 -9.01 10.57
N LEU A 129 -4.37 -9.38 9.38
CA LEU A 129 -3.39 -10.46 9.22
C LEU A 129 -2.06 -10.14 9.92
N VAL A 130 -1.49 -8.98 9.63
CA VAL A 130 -0.17 -8.57 10.16
C VAL A 130 -0.22 -8.35 11.67
N GLN A 131 -1.29 -7.74 12.18
CA GLN A 131 -1.52 -7.58 13.62
C GLN A 131 -1.66 -8.95 14.30
N GLY A 132 -2.43 -9.87 13.71
CA GLY A 132 -2.62 -11.22 14.26
C GLY A 132 -1.34 -12.05 14.30
N LEU A 133 -0.44 -11.90 13.33
CA LEU A 133 0.89 -12.51 13.33
C LEU A 133 1.85 -11.85 14.33
N GLY A 134 1.61 -10.60 14.67
CA GLY A 134 2.47 -9.84 15.55
C GLY A 134 3.82 -9.44 14.94
N PRO A 135 4.66 -8.73 15.73
CA PRO A 135 5.86 -8.08 15.20
C PRO A 135 6.98 -9.04 14.77
N VAL A 136 7.00 -10.26 15.25
CA VAL A 136 8.04 -11.24 14.88
C VAL A 136 7.62 -12.02 13.65
N GLU A 137 6.49 -12.72 13.71
CA GLU A 137 6.04 -13.63 12.66
C GLU A 137 5.66 -12.90 11.36
N SER A 138 5.18 -11.65 11.44
CA SER A 138 4.84 -10.87 10.25
C SER A 138 6.04 -10.51 9.37
N LYS A 139 7.28 -10.58 9.89
CA LYS A 139 8.49 -10.38 9.06
C LYS A 139 8.54 -11.30 7.85
N LYS A 140 8.01 -12.52 7.96
CA LYS A 140 7.99 -13.50 6.87
C LYS A 140 7.17 -13.09 5.64
N LEU A 141 6.28 -12.10 5.78
CA LEU A 141 5.49 -11.56 4.67
C LEU A 141 6.22 -10.45 3.91
N TYR A 142 7.21 -9.80 4.52
CA TYR A 142 7.89 -8.63 3.99
C TYR A 142 9.31 -8.93 3.53
N MET A 143 9.96 -7.95 2.89
CA MET A 143 11.31 -8.11 2.33
C MET A 143 12.39 -8.06 3.40
N PHE A 144 12.42 -9.09 4.26
CA PHE A 144 13.52 -9.34 5.17
C PHE A 144 14.44 -10.39 4.58
N VAL A 145 15.70 -10.03 4.30
CA VAL A 145 16.71 -10.87 3.66
C VAL A 145 17.99 -10.82 4.47
N GLU A 146 18.46 -11.96 4.91
CA GLU A 146 19.76 -12.08 5.58
C GLU A 146 20.91 -11.74 4.66
N PRO A 147 22.02 -11.16 5.17
CA PRO A 147 23.21 -10.90 4.38
C PRO A 147 23.71 -12.14 3.63
N GLY A 148 24.07 -11.95 2.38
CA GLY A 148 24.63 -13.01 1.52
C GLY A 148 23.63 -14.05 0.99
N LYS A 149 22.33 -13.96 1.32
CA LYS A 149 21.32 -14.93 0.85
C LYS A 149 20.82 -14.66 -0.57
N ILE A 150 20.78 -13.42 -0.98
CA ILE A 150 20.31 -13.02 -2.31
C ILE A 150 21.34 -12.10 -2.95
N PRO A 151 21.83 -12.40 -4.18
CA PRO A 151 22.85 -11.57 -4.85
C PRO A 151 22.46 -10.09 -5.01
N ALA A 152 21.18 -9.80 -5.20
CA ALA A 152 20.68 -8.42 -5.31
C ALA A 152 20.73 -7.65 -3.99
N PHE A 153 20.86 -8.33 -2.85
CA PHE A 153 20.93 -7.75 -1.52
C PHE A 153 22.12 -8.34 -0.71
N PRO A 154 23.38 -8.07 -1.13
CA PRO A 154 24.55 -8.71 -0.52
C PRO A 154 24.72 -8.36 0.97
N LYS A 155 24.23 -7.19 1.39
CA LYS A 155 24.23 -6.73 2.79
C LYS A 155 22.97 -7.09 3.56
N GLY A 156 22.07 -7.90 2.95
CA GLY A 156 20.73 -8.13 3.49
C GLY A 156 19.77 -6.96 3.18
N ARG A 157 18.53 -7.10 3.64
CA ARG A 157 17.50 -6.06 3.54
C ARG A 157 16.52 -6.20 4.70
N GLU A 158 16.16 -5.09 5.30
CA GLU A 158 15.05 -4.97 6.25
C GLU A 158 14.05 -3.96 5.69
N ASP A 159 12.88 -4.44 5.26
CA ASP A 159 11.90 -3.60 4.60
C ASP A 159 10.50 -3.93 5.12
N ASN A 160 9.91 -2.98 5.80
CA ASN A 160 8.60 -3.08 6.42
C ASN A 160 7.44 -2.68 5.48
N THR A 161 7.74 -2.37 4.22
CA THR A 161 6.76 -1.87 3.25
C THR A 161 6.51 -2.84 2.12
N HIS A 162 7.57 -3.40 1.53
CA HIS A 162 7.45 -4.26 0.35
C HIS A 162 7.29 -5.72 0.76
N LEU A 163 6.29 -6.37 0.18
CA LEU A 163 6.08 -7.80 0.36
C LEU A 163 7.15 -8.62 -0.37
N ASN A 164 7.51 -9.75 0.19
CA ASN A 164 8.23 -10.79 -0.51
C ASN A 164 7.24 -11.70 -1.28
N ILE A 165 7.75 -12.75 -1.95
CA ILE A 165 6.93 -13.66 -2.76
C ILE A 165 5.88 -14.41 -1.93
N TYR A 166 6.17 -14.69 -0.66
CA TYR A 166 5.26 -15.38 0.25
C TYR A 166 4.13 -14.46 0.71
N GLY A 167 4.45 -13.20 1.04
CA GLY A 167 3.45 -12.20 1.42
C GLY A 167 2.59 -11.70 0.26
N ALA A 168 3.05 -11.85 -0.99
CA ALA A 168 2.33 -11.45 -2.18
C ALA A 168 1.37 -12.52 -2.72
N ARG A 169 1.36 -13.73 -2.16
CA ARG A 169 0.48 -14.87 -2.49
C ARG A 169 -0.70 -14.96 -1.54
#